data_c66000d4c7c01a409ba60547f336a494
#
_entry.id   c66000d4c7c01a409ba60547f336a494
#
_cell.length_a   1.000
_cell.length_b   1.000
_cell.length_c   1.000
_cell.angle_alpha   90.00
_cell.angle_beta   90.00
_cell.angle_gamma   90.00
#
_symmetry.space_group_name_H-M   'P 1'
#
loop_
_entity.id
_entity.type
_entity.pdbx_description
1 polymer ?
#
loop_
_entity_poly.entity_id
_entity_poly.type
_entity_poly.pdbx_seq_one_letter_code
_entity_poly.pdbx_strand_id
1 'polypeptide(L)'
;LNGEIGVDYDMVTRYGYANPNPDMPLPASFDTTASGLRQHFTTVRGKVGFGDTFEDLSLFNFRVGVDAAYFNDRFDRAQTGMNAYLDLGKRFGGMHEVTLHTQYEGYFGMDELGGQDNHLVTVAPLYHLKAGKFDFSLGVDFTFNSRNFDRDLRGETEKSKCYFYPRFTLRYDGTNGYFVPFVEID
;
A
#
# COMPACT_ATOMS: atom_id res chain seq x y z
N LEU A 1 -4.64 -20.01 -9.00
CA LEU A 1 -4.74 -18.81 -9.82
C LEU A 1 -6.02 -18.06 -9.44
N ASN A 2 -5.92 -16.81 -9.10
CA ASN A 2 -7.05 -15.91 -8.90
C ASN A 2 -6.83 -14.64 -9.72
N GLY A 3 -7.92 -14.02 -10.15
CA GLY A 3 -7.87 -12.77 -10.90
C GLY A 3 -9.21 -12.04 -10.77
N GLU A 4 -9.15 -10.71 -10.82
CA GLU A 4 -10.30 -9.82 -10.72
C GLU A 4 -10.08 -8.62 -11.64
N ILE A 5 -11.15 -8.18 -12.29
CA ILE A 5 -11.18 -6.92 -13.04
C ILE A 5 -12.40 -6.13 -12.58
N GLY A 6 -12.20 -4.88 -12.22
CA GLY A 6 -13.25 -3.97 -11.77
C GLY A 6 -13.16 -2.61 -12.47
N VAL A 7 -14.30 -2.00 -12.67
CA VAL A 7 -14.44 -0.62 -13.13
C VAL A 7 -15.38 0.11 -12.21
N ASP A 8 -14.89 1.15 -11.56
CA ASP A 8 -15.68 2.05 -10.73
C ASP A 8 -15.83 3.40 -11.42
N TYR A 9 -17.04 3.90 -11.45
CA TYR A 9 -17.33 5.23 -11.97
C TYR A 9 -18.11 6.02 -10.92
N ASP A 10 -17.51 7.11 -10.45
CA ASP A 10 -18.11 8.01 -9.48
C ASP A 10 -18.36 9.37 -10.11
N MET A 11 -19.54 9.91 -9.88
CA MET A 11 -19.90 11.28 -10.24
C MET A 11 -20.26 12.08 -8.99
N VAL A 12 -19.50 13.11 -8.70
CA VAL A 12 -19.75 14.00 -7.58
C VAL A 12 -20.09 15.38 -8.10
N THR A 13 -21.23 15.92 -7.66
CA THR A 13 -21.59 17.31 -7.92
C THR A 13 -21.24 18.14 -6.69
N ARG A 14 -20.35 19.09 -6.86
CA ARG A 14 -19.98 20.00 -5.78
C ARG A 14 -21.02 21.14 -5.71
N TYR A 15 -21.81 21.13 -4.66
CA TYR A 15 -22.73 22.21 -4.34
C TYR A 15 -22.11 23.17 -3.31
N GLY A 16 -22.37 24.48 -3.45
CA GLY A 16 -22.10 25.43 -2.40
C GLY A 16 -20.65 25.88 -2.29
N TYR A 17 -20.05 26.28 -3.39
CA TYR A 17 -18.89 27.15 -3.29
C TYR A 17 -19.37 28.51 -2.74
N ALA A 18 -19.32 28.64 -1.41
CA ALA A 18 -19.30 29.96 -0.83
C ALA A 18 -18.02 30.64 -1.30
N ASN A 19 -18.15 31.74 -2.03
CA ASN A 19 -16.99 32.56 -2.31
C ASN A 19 -16.38 32.98 -0.94
N PRO A 20 -15.22 32.52 -0.54
CA PRO A 20 -14.64 32.83 0.78
C PRO A 20 -14.33 34.31 0.93
N ASN A 21 -14.31 35.04 -0.18
CA ASN A 21 -14.14 36.48 -0.20
C ASN A 21 -15.21 37.09 -1.13
N PRO A 22 -16.37 37.58 -0.57
CA PRO A 22 -17.45 38.13 -1.39
C PRO A 22 -17.02 39.39 -2.17
N ASP A 23 -15.94 40.04 -1.75
CA ASP A 23 -15.42 41.23 -2.42
C ASP A 23 -14.50 40.90 -3.61
N MET A 24 -14.14 39.64 -3.78
CA MET A 24 -13.31 39.17 -4.90
C MET A 24 -14.20 38.41 -5.88
N PRO A 25 -14.42 38.92 -7.09
CA PRO A 25 -15.20 38.20 -8.08
C PRO A 25 -14.51 36.88 -8.44
N LEU A 26 -15.31 35.82 -8.62
CA LEU A 26 -14.80 34.57 -9.15
C LEU A 26 -14.10 34.79 -10.51
N PRO A 27 -12.98 34.13 -10.80
CA PRO A 27 -12.33 34.24 -12.10
C PRO A 27 -13.34 34.00 -13.23
N ALA A 28 -13.27 34.79 -14.30
CA ALA A 28 -14.19 34.64 -15.44
C ALA A 28 -14.18 33.25 -16.09
N SER A 29 -13.11 32.49 -15.83
CA SER A 29 -12.96 31.10 -16.26
C SER A 29 -13.65 30.09 -15.33
N PHE A 30 -14.23 30.54 -14.19
CA PHE A 30 -14.90 29.64 -13.27
C PHE A 30 -16.33 29.34 -13.76
N ASP A 31 -16.52 28.11 -14.24
CA ASP A 31 -17.83 27.67 -14.72
C ASP A 31 -18.73 27.28 -13.54
N THR A 32 -19.72 28.14 -13.25
CA THR A 32 -20.72 27.92 -12.21
C THR A 32 -21.95 27.13 -12.70
N THR A 33 -21.93 26.65 -13.93
CA THR A 33 -23.03 25.81 -14.46
C THR A 33 -23.06 24.46 -13.76
N ALA A 34 -24.23 23.82 -13.72
CA ALA A 34 -24.37 22.50 -13.14
C ALA A 34 -23.43 21.48 -13.81
N SER A 35 -23.11 21.64 -15.10
CA SER A 35 -22.13 20.82 -15.82
C SER A 35 -20.69 21.17 -15.41
N GLY A 36 -20.38 22.44 -15.18
CA GLY A 36 -19.07 22.90 -14.69
C GLY A 36 -18.73 22.42 -13.29
N LEU A 37 -19.73 22.22 -12.45
CA LEU A 37 -19.58 21.76 -11.07
C LEU A 37 -19.56 20.24 -10.91
N ARG A 38 -19.87 19.49 -11.94
CA ARG A 38 -19.80 18.02 -11.91
C ARG A 38 -18.35 17.55 -12.04
N GLN A 39 -17.94 16.70 -11.15
CA GLN A 39 -16.66 16.02 -11.19
C GLN A 39 -16.89 14.54 -11.45
N HIS A 40 -16.20 14.00 -12.44
CA HIS A 40 -16.26 12.59 -12.78
C HIS A 40 -14.94 11.96 -12.39
N PHE A 41 -15.04 10.78 -11.80
CA PHE A 41 -13.89 9.94 -11.48
C PHE A 41 -14.10 8.58 -12.12
N THR A 42 -13.12 8.12 -12.84
CA THR A 42 -13.12 6.78 -13.41
C THR A 42 -11.92 6.02 -12.87
N THR A 43 -12.16 4.85 -12.29
CA THR A 43 -11.10 3.96 -11.83
C THR A 43 -11.27 2.61 -12.50
N VAL A 44 -10.24 2.14 -13.18
CA VAL A 44 -10.16 0.78 -13.74
C VAL A 44 -9.13 0.02 -12.92
N ARG A 45 -9.50 -1.17 -12.42
CA ARG A 45 -8.64 -2.02 -11.61
C ARG A 45 -8.48 -3.39 -12.22
N GLY A 46 -7.29 -3.96 -12.11
CA GLY A 46 -7.01 -5.34 -12.47
C GLY A 46 -6.10 -5.97 -11.44
N LYS A 47 -6.40 -7.21 -11.07
CA LYS A 47 -5.62 -7.99 -10.12
C LYS A 47 -5.43 -9.40 -10.65
N VAL A 48 -4.21 -9.92 -10.52
CA VAL A 48 -3.88 -11.30 -10.80
C VAL A 48 -2.91 -11.82 -9.74
N GLY A 49 -3.13 -13.04 -9.29
CA GLY A 49 -2.26 -13.69 -8.31
C GLY A 49 -2.16 -15.18 -8.54
N PHE A 50 -1.02 -15.72 -8.16
CA PHE A 50 -0.72 -17.14 -8.24
C PHE A 50 0.12 -17.56 -7.03
N GLY A 51 -0.12 -18.76 -6.51
CA GLY A 51 0.66 -19.32 -5.41
C GLY A 51 -0.16 -20.16 -4.45
N ASP A 52 0.46 -20.48 -3.34
CA ASP A 52 -0.06 -21.32 -2.27
C ASP A 52 -0.91 -20.52 -1.27
N THR A 53 -1.70 -21.24 -0.46
CA THR A 53 -2.52 -20.65 0.61
C THR A 53 -1.74 -20.35 1.90
N PHE A 54 -0.50 -20.83 2.03
CA PHE A 54 0.32 -20.78 3.24
C PHE A 54 -0.27 -21.53 4.44
N GLU A 55 -1.14 -22.51 4.18
CA GLU A 55 -1.72 -23.34 5.24
C GLU A 55 -0.73 -24.38 5.76
N ASP A 56 0.10 -24.94 4.89
CA ASP A 56 1.13 -25.93 5.26
C ASP A 56 2.52 -25.43 4.91
N LEU A 57 3.20 -24.84 5.88
CA LEU A 57 4.56 -24.37 5.77
C LEU A 57 5.62 -25.48 5.91
N SER A 58 5.25 -26.76 6.07
CA SER A 58 6.20 -27.88 6.04
C SER A 58 6.84 -28.02 4.65
N LEU A 59 6.11 -27.65 3.61
CA LEU A 59 6.60 -27.47 2.24
C LEU A 59 7.10 -26.04 2.03
N PHE A 60 7.81 -25.83 0.95
CA PHE A 60 8.13 -24.49 0.50
C PHE A 60 6.89 -23.86 -0.13
N ASN A 61 6.45 -22.75 0.42
CA ASN A 61 5.29 -22.00 -0.06
C ASN A 61 5.73 -20.70 -0.72
N PHE A 62 5.01 -20.32 -1.76
CA PHE A 62 5.20 -19.03 -2.40
C PHE A 62 3.85 -18.46 -2.86
N ARG A 63 3.75 -17.15 -2.88
CA ARG A 63 2.62 -16.42 -3.46
C ARG A 63 3.15 -15.18 -4.15
N VAL A 64 2.73 -14.97 -5.38
CA VAL A 64 3.06 -13.79 -6.16
C VAL A 64 1.79 -13.18 -6.72
N GLY A 65 1.73 -11.87 -6.77
CA GLY A 65 0.59 -11.19 -7.38
C GLY A 65 0.95 -9.78 -7.80
N VAL A 66 0.11 -9.28 -8.69
CA VAL A 66 0.15 -7.90 -9.17
C VAL A 66 -1.27 -7.37 -9.19
N ASP A 67 -1.46 -6.20 -8.67
CA ASP A 67 -2.65 -5.39 -8.89
C ASP A 67 -2.27 -4.02 -9.44
N ALA A 68 -3.11 -3.50 -10.33
CA ALA A 68 -2.93 -2.20 -10.94
C ALA A 68 -4.27 -1.47 -11.01
N ALA A 69 -4.23 -0.17 -10.81
CA ALA A 69 -5.38 0.69 -10.94
C ALA A 69 -5.02 1.93 -11.75
N TYR A 70 -5.86 2.26 -12.70
CA TYR A 70 -5.80 3.52 -13.42
C TYR A 70 -6.94 4.41 -12.97
N PHE A 71 -6.60 5.60 -12.56
CA PHE A 71 -7.54 6.65 -12.14
C PHE A 71 -7.47 7.83 -13.10
N ASN A 72 -8.61 8.38 -13.46
CA ASN A 72 -8.71 9.60 -14.26
C ASN A 72 -9.84 10.48 -13.72
N ASP A 73 -9.61 11.79 -13.72
CA ASP A 73 -10.62 12.79 -13.40
C ASP A 73 -10.95 13.67 -14.62
N ARG A 74 -11.96 14.52 -14.46
CA ARG A 74 -12.42 15.47 -15.49
C ARG A 74 -11.37 16.54 -15.85
N PHE A 75 -10.38 16.77 -15.02
CA PHE A 75 -9.39 17.84 -15.16
C PHE A 75 -8.08 17.35 -15.78
N ASP A 76 -8.15 16.28 -16.57
CA ASP A 76 -7.00 15.61 -17.17
C ASP A 76 -5.90 15.23 -16.14
N ARG A 77 -6.36 14.91 -14.92
CA ARG A 77 -5.48 14.35 -13.90
C ARG A 77 -5.62 12.85 -13.92
N ALA A 78 -4.56 12.18 -14.34
CA ALA A 78 -4.53 10.74 -14.37
C ALA A 78 -3.38 10.20 -13.53
N GLN A 79 -3.61 9.05 -12.91
CA GLN A 79 -2.63 8.35 -12.10
C GLN A 79 -2.76 6.84 -12.31
N THR A 80 -1.64 6.17 -12.47
CA THR A 80 -1.56 4.71 -12.42
C THR A 80 -0.93 4.30 -11.10
N GLY A 81 -1.63 3.46 -10.35
CA GLY A 81 -1.09 2.75 -9.20
C GLY A 81 -0.79 1.30 -9.57
N MET A 82 0.34 0.77 -9.11
CA MET A 82 0.71 -0.63 -9.26
C MET A 82 1.23 -1.16 -7.94
N ASN A 83 0.78 -2.35 -7.57
CA ASN A 83 1.29 -3.10 -6.43
C ASN A 83 1.68 -4.50 -6.91
N ALA A 84 2.93 -4.90 -6.66
CA ALA A 84 3.41 -6.24 -6.91
C ALA A 84 3.98 -6.83 -5.62
N TYR A 85 3.65 -8.07 -5.31
CA TYR A 85 4.11 -8.72 -4.09
C TYR A 85 4.62 -10.14 -4.36
N LEU A 86 5.56 -10.55 -3.52
CA LEU A 86 6.09 -11.90 -3.43
C LEU A 86 6.19 -12.29 -1.96
N ASP A 87 5.49 -13.37 -1.61
CA ASP A 87 5.59 -14.01 -0.30
C ASP A 87 6.28 -15.36 -0.46
N LEU A 88 7.23 -15.64 0.40
CA LEU A 88 7.90 -16.94 0.50
C LEU A 88 7.81 -17.41 1.95
N GLY A 89 7.67 -18.71 2.16
CA GLY A 89 7.61 -19.27 3.51
C GLY A 89 8.01 -20.72 3.58
N LYS A 90 8.68 -21.07 4.67
CA LYS A 90 9.03 -22.47 4.98
C LYS A 90 9.21 -22.69 6.47
N ARG A 91 8.74 -23.85 6.96
CA ARG A 91 8.99 -24.34 8.32
C ARG A 91 10.07 -25.43 8.31
N PHE A 92 10.97 -25.35 9.28
CA PHE A 92 12.05 -26.29 9.47
C PHE A 92 11.95 -26.95 10.84
N GLY A 93 12.18 -28.27 10.93
CA GLY A 93 12.19 -29.01 12.20
C GLY A 93 10.91 -28.87 13.02
N GLY A 94 9.81 -28.49 12.42
CA GLY A 94 8.51 -28.35 13.08
C GLY A 94 8.36 -27.14 14.00
N MET A 95 9.45 -26.45 14.37
CA MET A 95 9.46 -25.34 15.31
C MET A 95 9.91 -24.01 14.70
N HIS A 96 10.76 -24.04 13.70
CA HIS A 96 11.36 -22.87 13.09
C HIS A 96 10.63 -22.53 11.80
N GLU A 97 10.19 -21.30 11.66
CA GLU A 97 9.52 -20.80 10.46
C GLU A 97 10.24 -19.57 9.97
N VAL A 98 10.48 -19.50 8.67
CA VAL A 98 11.04 -18.32 8.01
C VAL A 98 10.07 -17.89 6.93
N THR A 99 9.69 -16.64 6.96
CA THR A 99 8.90 -16.01 5.90
C THR A 99 9.61 -14.77 5.37
N LEU A 100 9.38 -14.48 4.11
CA LEU A 100 9.84 -13.28 3.44
C LEU A 100 8.66 -12.68 2.71
N HIS A 101 8.30 -11.46 3.07
CA HIS A 101 7.38 -10.64 2.30
C HIS A 101 8.16 -9.58 1.55
N THR A 102 7.91 -9.46 0.25
CA THR A 102 8.46 -8.39 -0.58
C THR A 102 7.33 -7.73 -1.33
N GLN A 103 7.27 -6.40 -1.30
CA GLN A 103 6.24 -5.62 -1.93
C GLN A 103 6.85 -4.44 -2.68
N TYR A 104 6.35 -4.18 -3.86
CA TYR A 104 6.60 -2.97 -4.62
C TYR A 104 5.29 -2.22 -4.82
N GLU A 105 5.26 -0.95 -4.46
CA GLU A 105 4.17 -0.03 -4.76
C GLU A 105 4.70 1.11 -5.62
N GLY A 106 4.07 1.32 -6.77
CA GLY A 106 4.39 2.39 -7.70
C GLY A 106 3.17 3.27 -7.96
N TYR A 107 3.35 4.58 -7.90
CA TYR A 107 2.36 5.57 -8.30
C TYR A 107 2.99 6.45 -9.37
N PHE A 108 2.34 6.52 -10.51
CA PHE A 108 2.81 7.22 -11.69
C PHE A 108 1.80 8.30 -12.06
N GLY A 109 2.18 9.55 -11.94
CA GLY A 109 1.37 10.68 -12.36
C GLY A 109 1.41 10.83 -13.88
N MET A 110 0.27 11.11 -14.48
CA MET A 110 0.09 11.34 -15.90
C MET A 110 -0.62 12.67 -16.14
N ASP A 111 -0.53 13.19 -17.33
CA ASP A 111 -1.16 14.44 -17.75
C ASP A 111 -0.80 15.61 -16.80
N GLU A 112 -1.75 16.25 -16.16
CA GLU A 112 -1.51 17.33 -15.20
C GLU A 112 -0.72 16.91 -13.93
N LEU A 113 -0.66 15.60 -13.64
CA LEU A 113 0.16 15.00 -12.59
C LEU A 113 1.49 14.45 -13.11
N GLY A 114 1.82 14.68 -14.37
CA GLY A 114 3.03 14.17 -15.00
C GLY A 114 4.30 14.56 -14.24
N GLY A 115 5.24 13.61 -14.10
CA GLY A 115 6.47 13.79 -13.34
C GLY A 115 6.32 13.65 -11.83
N GLN A 116 5.13 13.29 -11.33
CA GLN A 116 4.91 13.02 -9.91
C GLN A 116 4.86 11.50 -9.68
N ASP A 117 6.03 10.91 -9.57
CA ASP A 117 6.13 9.46 -9.34
C ASP A 117 6.56 9.17 -7.90
N ASN A 118 6.03 8.08 -7.36
CA ASN A 118 6.42 7.57 -6.05
C ASN A 118 6.60 6.05 -6.12
N HIS A 119 7.72 5.56 -5.65
CA HIS A 119 8.07 4.15 -5.63
C HIS A 119 8.41 3.74 -4.21
N LEU A 120 7.76 2.70 -3.73
CA LEU A 120 7.98 2.10 -2.43
C LEU A 120 8.34 0.63 -2.61
N VAL A 121 9.49 0.22 -2.10
CA VAL A 121 9.90 -1.19 -2.04
C VAL A 121 10.04 -1.59 -0.60
N THR A 122 9.32 -2.62 -0.19
CA THR A 122 9.41 -3.19 1.16
C THR A 122 9.92 -4.62 1.07
N VAL A 123 10.89 -4.95 1.92
CA VAL A 123 11.41 -6.30 2.11
C VAL A 123 11.35 -6.62 3.60
N ALA A 124 10.56 -7.62 3.97
CA ALA A 124 10.22 -7.94 5.35
C ALA A 124 10.49 -9.41 5.67
N PRO A 125 11.73 -9.80 5.97
CA PRO A 125 12.03 -11.12 6.51
C PRO A 125 11.52 -11.24 7.95
N LEU A 126 10.93 -12.39 8.26
CA LEU A 126 10.45 -12.74 9.58
C LEU A 126 10.89 -14.15 9.92
N TYR A 127 11.49 -14.31 11.08
CA TYR A 127 11.76 -15.60 11.70
C TYR A 127 10.80 -15.80 12.86
N HIS A 128 10.18 -16.98 12.93
CA HIS A 128 9.27 -17.37 13.97
C HIS A 128 9.72 -18.71 14.57
N LEU A 129 9.72 -18.79 15.91
CA LEU A 129 10.07 -19.99 16.66
C LEU A 129 8.94 -20.31 17.63
N LYS A 130 8.39 -21.52 17.52
CA LYS A 130 7.43 -22.06 18.47
C LYS A 130 8.04 -23.26 19.21
N ALA A 131 8.40 -23.03 20.47
CA ALA A 131 9.06 -24.02 21.32
C ALA A 131 8.20 -24.31 22.57
N GLY A 132 7.41 -25.37 22.53
CA GLY A 132 6.50 -25.74 23.62
C GLY A 132 5.47 -24.65 23.88
N LYS A 133 5.62 -23.94 25.00
CA LYS A 133 4.73 -22.85 25.44
C LYS A 133 5.23 -21.46 25.03
N PHE A 134 6.40 -21.37 24.41
CA PHE A 134 6.98 -20.12 23.96
C PHE A 134 6.73 -19.94 22.47
N ASP A 135 6.32 -18.75 22.12
CA ASP A 135 6.15 -18.27 20.75
C ASP A 135 6.96 -16.99 20.61
N PHE A 136 7.92 -17.02 19.72
CA PHE A 136 8.89 -15.95 19.51
C PHE A 136 8.93 -15.57 18.04
N SER A 137 8.88 -14.28 17.74
CA SER A 137 9.09 -13.76 16.38
C SER A 137 10.13 -12.65 16.39
N LEU A 138 10.98 -12.67 15.38
CA LEU A 138 11.97 -11.64 15.10
C LEU A 138 11.96 -11.31 13.63
N GLY A 139 11.79 -10.06 13.30
CA GLY A 139 11.76 -9.59 11.92
C GLY A 139 12.22 -8.16 11.78
N VAL A 140 12.23 -7.72 10.56
CA VAL A 140 12.54 -6.34 10.21
C VAL A 140 11.89 -5.98 8.87
N ASP A 141 11.34 -4.78 8.79
CA ASP A 141 10.85 -4.24 7.54
C ASP A 141 11.85 -3.19 7.03
N PHE A 142 12.47 -3.48 5.90
CA PHE A 142 13.27 -2.53 5.14
C PHE A 142 12.38 -1.89 4.10
N THR A 143 12.16 -0.58 4.19
CA THR A 143 11.36 0.15 3.25
C THR A 143 12.19 1.22 2.55
N PHE A 144 12.30 1.12 1.24
CA PHE A 144 12.94 2.10 0.39
C PHE A 144 11.86 2.90 -0.33
N ASN A 145 11.85 4.21 -0.14
CA ASN A 145 10.95 5.14 -0.79
C ASN A 145 11.74 6.05 -1.74
N SER A 146 11.34 6.11 -2.99
CA SER A 146 11.89 7.03 -3.99
C SER A 146 10.76 7.87 -4.58
N ARG A 147 10.93 9.18 -4.59
CA ARG A 147 9.97 10.15 -5.10
C ARG A 147 10.60 10.98 -6.21
N ASN A 148 9.83 11.22 -7.25
CA ASN A 148 10.16 12.17 -8.29
C ASN A 148 9.05 13.22 -8.34
N PHE A 149 9.24 14.32 -7.60
CA PHE A 149 8.35 15.46 -7.64
C PHE A 149 9.12 16.67 -8.13
N ASP A 150 8.64 17.32 -9.16
CA ASP A 150 9.28 18.52 -9.73
C ASP A 150 9.26 19.73 -8.78
N ARG A 151 8.36 19.73 -7.81
CA ARG A 151 8.28 20.76 -6.75
C ARG A 151 7.80 20.14 -5.45
N ASP A 152 8.71 19.92 -4.54
CA ASP A 152 8.33 19.83 -3.14
C ASP A 152 8.00 21.25 -2.63
N LEU A 153 6.76 21.44 -2.19
CA LEU A 153 6.27 22.70 -1.59
C LEU A 153 7.06 23.09 -0.33
N ARG A 154 7.88 22.18 0.20
CA ARG A 154 8.74 22.37 1.37
C ARG A 154 10.21 22.64 1.03
N GLY A 155 10.57 22.60 -0.25
CA GLY A 155 11.97 22.77 -0.67
C GLY A 155 12.90 21.61 -0.30
N GLU A 156 12.34 20.44 0.05
CA GLU A 156 13.12 19.25 0.36
C GLU A 156 13.65 18.62 -0.94
N THR A 157 14.96 18.44 -1.00
CA THR A 157 15.66 17.85 -2.16
C THR A 157 15.88 16.36 -2.05
N GLU A 158 15.49 15.74 -0.94
CA GLU A 158 15.65 14.30 -0.73
C GLU A 158 14.67 13.50 -1.57
N LYS A 159 15.19 12.92 -2.66
CA LYS A 159 14.43 12.09 -3.60
C LYS A 159 14.23 10.66 -3.14
N SER A 160 15.02 10.17 -2.17
CA SER A 160 15.00 8.77 -1.73
C SER A 160 15.31 8.65 -0.26
N LYS A 161 14.57 7.79 0.44
CA LYS A 161 14.75 7.48 1.88
C LYS A 161 14.65 5.98 2.11
N CYS A 162 15.50 5.48 3.01
CA CYS A 162 15.39 4.14 3.56
C CYS A 162 14.86 4.20 4.99
N TYR A 163 13.96 3.31 5.30
CA TYR A 163 13.39 3.13 6.63
C TYR A 163 13.64 1.72 7.10
N PHE A 164 13.81 1.57 8.40
CA PHE A 164 14.08 0.31 9.06
C PHE A 164 13.16 0.20 10.28
N TYR A 165 12.30 -0.82 10.27
CA TYR A 165 11.34 -1.08 11.34
C TYR A 165 11.61 -2.46 11.91
N PRO A 166 12.27 -2.59 13.09
CA PRO A 166 12.44 -3.88 13.75
C PRO A 166 11.11 -4.36 14.31
N ARG A 167 10.84 -5.66 14.18
CA ARG A 167 9.67 -6.31 14.77
C ARG A 167 10.10 -7.42 15.69
N PHE A 168 9.55 -7.44 16.88
CA PHE A 168 9.81 -8.44 17.89
C PHE A 168 8.53 -8.81 18.60
N THR A 169 8.25 -10.11 18.76
CA THR A 169 7.14 -10.61 19.55
C THR A 169 7.62 -11.75 20.42
N LEU A 170 7.27 -11.73 21.68
CA LEU A 170 7.46 -12.83 22.61
C LEU A 170 6.15 -13.10 23.35
N ARG A 171 5.68 -14.32 23.27
CA ARG A 171 4.44 -14.77 23.92
C ARG A 171 4.72 -16.04 24.71
N TYR A 172 4.13 -16.15 25.89
CA TYR A 172 4.17 -17.36 26.73
C TYR A 172 2.75 -17.89 26.96
N ASP A 173 2.48 -19.10 26.51
CA ASP A 173 1.19 -19.78 26.62
C ASP A 173 1.23 -20.86 27.70
N GLY A 174 1.49 -20.43 28.96
CA GLY A 174 1.76 -21.31 30.10
C GLY A 174 0.59 -21.64 31.01
N THR A 175 -0.52 -20.92 30.90
CA THR A 175 -1.57 -20.88 31.92
C THR A 175 -2.94 -21.32 31.41
N ASN A 176 -3.02 -22.38 30.61
CA ASN A 176 -4.28 -22.94 30.10
C ASN A 176 -5.23 -21.87 29.48
N GLY A 177 -4.67 -20.82 28.89
CA GLY A 177 -5.44 -19.81 28.18
C GLY A 177 -6.03 -18.68 29.04
N TYR A 178 -5.90 -18.72 30.37
CA TYR A 178 -6.46 -17.66 31.24
C TYR A 178 -5.60 -16.38 31.28
N PHE A 179 -4.29 -16.49 31.06
CA PHE A 179 -3.37 -15.35 31.01
C PHE A 179 -2.20 -15.64 30.07
N VAL A 180 -2.08 -14.86 29.04
CA VAL A 180 -1.02 -15.00 28.02
C VAL A 180 -0.21 -13.69 28.01
N PRO A 181 0.91 -13.61 28.76
CA PRO A 181 1.78 -12.44 28.70
C PRO A 181 2.45 -12.36 27.32
N PHE A 182 2.50 -11.18 26.73
CA PHE A 182 3.20 -10.93 25.49
C PHE A 182 3.94 -9.58 25.55
N VAL A 183 5.00 -9.48 24.74
CA VAL A 183 5.73 -8.24 24.46
C VAL A 183 5.80 -8.12 22.94
N GLU A 184 5.45 -6.97 22.42
CA GLU A 184 5.48 -6.64 21.02
C GLU A 184 6.19 -5.29 20.84
N ILE A 185 7.04 -5.21 19.83
CA ILE A 185 7.77 -4.00 19.42
C ILE A 185 7.67 -3.96 17.89
N ASP A 186 7.08 -2.89 17.36
CA ASP A 186 6.91 -2.57 15.94
C ASP A 186 7.60 -1.24 15.60
#